data_b497cd36d893f8802b1c17d8b75e5630
#
_entry.id   b497cd36d893f8802b1c17d8b75e5630
#
_cell.length_a   1.000
_cell.length_b   1.000
_cell.length_c   1.000
_cell.angle_alpha   90.00
_cell.angle_beta   90.00
_cell.angle_gamma   90.00
#
_symmetry.space_group_name_H-M   'P 1'
#
loop_
_entity.id
_entity.type
_entity.pdbx_description
1 polymer ?
#
loop_
_entity_poly.entity_id
_entity_poly.type
_entity_poly.pdbx_seq_one_letter_code
_entity_poly.pdbx_strand_id
1 'polypeptide(L)'
;MKLKQPVLTKPSEPEKVDAYMDGLTHPLANLVAALRAIILSTDREIGEEIKWNAPTFFYSGEMQPFNPKEYKRYIIVFNLFQKDCIRLVFPSGARVNDTSGLLEGDYADGRRLAHFHNVDEVQSKKTLLQSVIRKWLETLDRK
;
A
#
# COMPACT_ATOMS: atom_id res chain seq x y z
N MET A 1 30.77 -17.05 -3.33
CA MET A 1 29.45 -17.32 -3.86
C MET A 1 28.44 -16.33 -3.33
N LYS A 2 27.55 -15.93 -4.19
CA LYS A 2 26.56 -14.92 -3.81
C LYS A 2 25.28 -15.60 -3.33
N LEU A 3 24.89 -15.31 -2.09
CA LEU A 3 23.64 -15.74 -1.54
C LEU A 3 22.67 -14.58 -1.56
N LYS A 4 21.50 -14.75 -0.92
CA LYS A 4 20.59 -13.64 -0.74
C LYS A 4 21.31 -12.48 -0.07
N GLN A 5 21.12 -11.30 -0.63
CA GLN A 5 21.57 -10.09 0.02
C GLN A 5 20.68 -9.78 1.19
N PRO A 6 21.23 -9.31 2.31
CA PRO A 6 20.39 -8.74 3.35
C PRO A 6 19.65 -7.55 2.77
N VAL A 7 18.32 -7.54 2.90
CA VAL A 7 17.54 -6.40 2.45
C VAL A 7 17.30 -5.53 3.67
N LEU A 8 18.20 -4.58 3.91
CA LEU A 8 18.18 -3.81 5.13
C LEU A 8 17.08 -2.75 5.13
N THR A 9 17.14 -1.85 4.16
CA THR A 9 16.17 -0.78 4.05
C THR A 9 15.87 -0.53 2.58
N LYS A 10 14.78 0.18 2.32
CA LYS A 10 14.46 0.63 0.98
C LYS A 10 14.09 2.11 1.05
N PRO A 11 14.77 2.99 0.31
CA PRO A 11 14.47 4.41 0.36
C PRO A 11 13.12 4.73 -0.27
N SER A 12 12.43 5.70 0.31
CA SER A 12 11.21 6.24 -0.24
C SER A 12 11.54 7.22 -1.37
N GLU A 13 10.65 7.34 -2.36
CA GLU A 13 10.84 8.22 -3.51
C GLU A 13 9.66 9.19 -3.66
N PRO A 14 9.40 10.03 -2.65
CA PRO A 14 8.22 10.89 -2.67
C PRO A 14 8.17 11.86 -3.84
N GLU A 15 9.32 12.33 -4.33
CA GLU A 15 9.35 13.27 -5.46
C GLU A 15 8.83 12.62 -6.75
N LYS A 16 9.03 11.33 -6.92
CA LYS A 16 8.48 10.63 -8.09
C LYS A 16 6.98 10.44 -7.98
N VAL A 17 6.49 10.22 -6.77
CA VAL A 17 5.05 10.13 -6.55
C VAL A 17 4.40 11.50 -6.71
N ASP A 18 5.06 12.56 -6.22
CA ASP A 18 4.58 13.93 -6.43
C ASP A 18 4.43 14.24 -7.93
N ALA A 19 5.43 13.88 -8.72
CA ALA A 19 5.39 14.10 -10.17
C ALA A 19 4.25 13.31 -10.83
N TYR A 20 4.04 12.08 -10.38
CA TYR A 20 2.93 11.27 -10.86
C TYR A 20 1.59 11.94 -10.54
N MET A 21 1.42 12.42 -9.31
CA MET A 21 0.19 13.10 -8.89
C MET A 21 -0.06 14.36 -9.69
N ASP A 22 1.00 15.13 -9.98
CA ASP A 22 0.87 16.36 -10.77
C ASP A 22 0.35 16.09 -12.18
N GLY A 23 0.68 14.94 -12.75
CA GLY A 23 0.23 14.55 -14.07
C GLY A 23 -1.05 13.72 -14.11
N LEU A 24 -1.61 13.41 -12.94
CA LEU A 24 -2.77 12.52 -12.87
C LEU A 24 -4.05 13.21 -13.31
N THR A 25 -4.74 12.61 -14.29
CA THR A 25 -5.98 13.16 -14.85
C THR A 25 -7.22 12.38 -14.42
N HIS A 26 -7.11 11.54 -13.41
CA HIS A 26 -8.22 10.74 -12.91
C HIS A 26 -9.31 11.62 -12.29
N PRO A 27 -10.61 11.34 -12.55
CA PRO A 27 -11.71 12.13 -11.95
C PRO A 27 -11.67 12.16 -10.43
N LEU A 28 -11.10 11.13 -9.79
CA LEU A 28 -11.02 11.02 -8.35
C LEU A 28 -9.58 11.25 -7.84
N ALA A 29 -8.80 12.08 -8.53
CA ALA A 29 -7.43 12.38 -8.11
C ALA A 29 -7.37 12.91 -6.67
N ASN A 30 -8.40 13.64 -6.24
CA ASN A 30 -8.47 14.12 -4.86
C ASN A 30 -8.55 12.99 -3.84
N LEU A 31 -9.22 11.89 -4.18
CA LEU A 31 -9.26 10.70 -3.31
C LEU A 31 -7.89 10.04 -3.25
N VAL A 32 -7.20 9.97 -4.38
CA VAL A 32 -5.84 9.40 -4.42
C VAL A 32 -4.93 10.20 -3.48
N ALA A 33 -4.99 11.52 -3.54
CA ALA A 33 -4.20 12.39 -2.68
C ALA A 33 -4.54 12.18 -1.20
N ALA A 34 -5.82 12.11 -0.87
CA ALA A 34 -6.27 11.90 0.50
C ALA A 34 -5.82 10.54 1.05
N LEU A 35 -5.97 9.49 0.25
CA LEU A 35 -5.55 8.15 0.66
C LEU A 35 -4.04 8.05 0.81
N ARG A 36 -3.28 8.69 -0.09
CA ARG A 36 -1.82 8.77 0.03
C ARG A 36 -1.42 9.36 1.38
N ALA A 37 -2.02 10.48 1.74
CA ALA A 37 -1.71 11.16 3.01
C ALA A 37 -2.03 10.27 4.20
N ILE A 38 -3.15 9.58 4.18
CA ILE A 38 -3.57 8.68 5.27
C ILE A 38 -2.58 7.53 5.41
N ILE A 39 -2.21 6.90 4.30
CA ILE A 39 -1.29 5.76 4.31
C ILE A 39 0.06 6.18 4.88
N LEU A 40 0.61 7.27 4.38
CA LEU A 40 1.93 7.73 4.83
C LEU A 40 1.92 8.17 6.30
N SER A 41 0.80 8.68 6.80
CA SER A 41 0.71 9.12 8.20
C SER A 41 0.53 7.97 9.18
N THR A 42 0.28 6.77 8.68
CA THR A 42 0.00 5.62 9.55
C THR A 42 1.23 5.16 10.30
N ASP A 43 2.41 5.20 9.65
CA ASP A 43 3.66 4.82 10.27
C ASP A 43 4.79 5.50 9.52
N ARG A 44 5.77 6.03 10.25
CA ARG A 44 6.88 6.77 9.64
C ARG A 44 7.80 5.89 8.78
N GLU A 45 7.72 4.59 8.93
CA GLU A 45 8.53 3.66 8.13
C GLU A 45 7.83 3.17 6.88
N ILE A 46 6.70 3.78 6.54
CA ILE A 46 6.07 3.52 5.25
C ILE A 46 6.70 4.44 4.21
N GLY A 47 7.25 3.83 3.15
CA GLY A 47 7.79 4.56 2.01
C GLY A 47 6.87 4.45 0.81
N GLU A 48 7.17 5.25 -0.22
CA GLU A 48 6.37 5.24 -1.45
C GLU A 48 7.27 5.32 -2.68
N GLU A 49 6.75 4.79 -3.78
CA GLU A 49 7.43 4.85 -5.08
C GLU A 49 6.40 4.64 -6.18
N ILE A 50 6.81 4.84 -7.42
CA ILE A 50 6.00 4.45 -8.56
C ILE A 50 6.49 3.07 -9.02
N LYS A 51 5.60 2.09 -8.98
CA LYS A 51 5.88 0.74 -9.40
C LYS A 51 4.60 0.17 -10.00
N TRP A 52 4.75 -0.64 -11.05
CA TRP A 52 3.60 -1.16 -11.79
C TRP A 52 2.70 -0.02 -12.28
N ASN A 53 3.33 1.08 -12.68
CA ASN A 53 2.68 2.29 -13.21
C ASN A 53 1.71 2.96 -12.23
N ALA A 54 1.93 2.81 -10.93
CA ALA A 54 1.02 3.37 -9.93
C ALA A 54 1.76 3.71 -8.64
N PRO A 55 1.20 4.62 -7.83
CA PRO A 55 1.71 4.83 -6.49
C PRO A 55 1.66 3.54 -5.69
N THR A 56 2.77 3.21 -5.06
CA THR A 56 2.95 1.95 -4.35
C THR A 56 3.62 2.25 -3.01
N PHE A 57 3.16 1.56 -1.96
CA PHE A 57 3.59 1.81 -0.59
C PHE A 57 4.19 0.55 0.01
N PHE A 58 5.28 0.74 0.75
CA PHE A 58 6.06 -0.39 1.26
C PHE A 58 6.65 -0.07 2.63
N TYR A 59 7.05 -1.11 3.34
CA TYR A 59 7.81 -0.95 4.57
C TYR A 59 9.26 -0.60 4.20
N SER A 60 9.75 0.55 4.66
CA SER A 60 11.08 1.06 4.29
C SER A 60 12.18 0.63 5.25
N GLY A 61 11.82 0.09 6.41
CA GLY A 61 12.79 -0.28 7.44
C GLY A 61 13.50 -1.59 7.17
N GLU A 62 14.30 -2.01 8.14
CA GLU A 62 15.06 -3.25 8.02
C GLU A 62 14.17 -4.47 8.09
N MET A 63 14.49 -5.47 7.26
CA MET A 63 13.79 -6.75 7.24
C MET A 63 14.79 -7.89 7.26
N GLN A 64 14.33 -9.07 7.68
CA GLN A 64 15.11 -10.27 7.50
C GLN A 64 15.32 -10.51 5.99
N PRO A 65 16.44 -11.11 5.59
CA PRO A 65 16.71 -11.33 4.17
C PRO A 65 15.59 -12.14 3.51
N PHE A 66 15.24 -11.75 2.29
CA PHE A 66 14.25 -12.47 1.50
C PHE A 66 14.56 -12.31 0.01
N ASN A 67 13.93 -13.15 -0.80
CA ASN A 67 14.07 -13.05 -2.25
C ASN A 67 13.30 -11.82 -2.74
N PRO A 68 13.93 -10.86 -3.44
CA PRO A 68 13.23 -9.67 -3.92
C PRO A 68 11.98 -9.96 -4.74
N LYS A 69 11.92 -11.09 -5.42
CA LYS A 69 10.73 -11.46 -6.20
C LYS A 69 9.53 -11.83 -5.36
N GLU A 70 9.69 -11.96 -4.05
CA GLU A 70 8.58 -12.21 -3.15
C GLU A 70 7.84 -10.93 -2.76
N TYR A 71 8.43 -9.76 -3.03
CA TYR A 71 7.81 -8.46 -2.78
C TYR A 71 7.27 -8.30 -1.36
N LYS A 72 7.99 -8.83 -0.38
CA LYS A 72 7.49 -8.89 1.00
C LYS A 72 7.32 -7.53 1.66
N ARG A 73 7.94 -6.49 1.12
CA ARG A 73 7.82 -5.13 1.67
C ARG A 73 6.53 -4.44 1.30
N TYR A 74 5.85 -4.88 0.25
CA TYR A 74 4.80 -4.08 -0.39
C TYR A 74 3.46 -4.24 0.31
N ILE A 75 2.92 -3.11 0.76
CA ILE A 75 1.68 -3.04 1.53
C ILE A 75 0.51 -2.83 0.60
N ILE A 76 0.60 -1.77 -0.22
CA ILE A 76 -0.53 -1.27 -1.03
C ILE A 76 -0.02 -0.83 -2.39
N VAL A 77 -0.79 -1.17 -3.43
CA VAL A 77 -0.62 -0.62 -4.78
C VAL A 77 -1.95 0.00 -5.16
N PHE A 78 -1.94 1.25 -5.64
CA PHE A 78 -3.15 1.87 -6.13
C PHE A 78 -3.54 1.25 -7.48
N ASN A 79 -4.83 0.99 -7.64
CA ASN A 79 -5.40 0.56 -8.93
C ASN A 79 -6.36 1.65 -9.37
N LEU A 80 -6.01 2.36 -10.44
CA LEU A 80 -6.71 3.56 -10.90
C LEU A 80 -7.47 3.33 -12.21
N PHE A 81 -7.73 2.08 -12.57
CA PHE A 81 -8.39 1.77 -13.83
C PHE A 81 -9.88 2.12 -13.82
N GLN A 82 -10.53 2.04 -12.65
CA GLN A 82 -11.94 2.43 -12.53
C GLN A 82 -12.03 3.94 -12.38
N LYS A 83 -13.05 4.54 -12.97
CA LYS A 83 -13.23 5.99 -12.92
C LYS A 83 -14.20 6.43 -11.82
N ASP A 84 -14.93 5.50 -11.25
CA ASP A 84 -15.94 5.78 -10.21
C ASP A 84 -15.52 5.34 -8.82
N CYS A 85 -14.34 4.76 -8.69
CA CYS A 85 -13.78 4.41 -7.38
C CYS A 85 -12.26 4.31 -7.45
N ILE A 86 -11.64 4.40 -6.29
CA ILE A 86 -10.21 4.12 -6.12
C ILE A 86 -10.08 2.77 -5.43
N ARG A 87 -9.31 1.88 -6.01
CA ARG A 87 -9.01 0.59 -5.41
C ARG A 87 -7.62 0.61 -4.82
N LEU A 88 -7.51 0.09 -3.61
CA LEU A 88 -6.21 -0.21 -3.00
C LEU A 88 -6.02 -1.71 -3.05
N VAL A 89 -4.95 -2.16 -3.69
CA VAL A 89 -4.61 -3.58 -3.74
C VAL A 89 -3.58 -3.84 -2.65
N PHE A 90 -3.91 -4.75 -1.74
CA PHE A 90 -2.97 -5.24 -0.72
C PHE A 90 -2.45 -6.57 -1.24
N PRO A 91 -1.23 -6.61 -1.82
CA PRO A 91 -0.75 -7.84 -2.47
C PRO A 91 -0.72 -9.07 -1.56
N SER A 92 -0.51 -8.86 -0.27
CA SER A 92 -0.55 -9.94 0.72
C SER A 92 -1.56 -9.63 1.83
N GLY A 93 -2.69 -9.03 1.45
CA GLY A 93 -3.72 -8.60 2.40
C GLY A 93 -4.33 -9.72 3.22
N ALA A 94 -4.31 -10.96 2.70
CA ALA A 94 -4.83 -12.11 3.45
C ALA A 94 -4.12 -12.30 4.78
N ARG A 95 -2.88 -11.84 4.91
CA ARG A 95 -2.10 -11.99 6.15
C ARG A 95 -2.74 -11.25 7.33
N VAL A 96 -3.53 -10.23 7.05
CA VAL A 96 -4.19 -9.44 8.09
C VAL A 96 -5.33 -10.21 8.75
N ASN A 97 -5.95 -11.17 8.03
CA ASN A 97 -7.16 -11.85 8.48
C ASN A 97 -8.24 -10.85 8.89
N ASP A 98 -8.49 -9.89 7.99
CA ASP A 98 -9.40 -8.79 8.28
C ASP A 98 -10.84 -9.28 8.47
N THR A 99 -11.45 -8.92 9.60
CA THR A 99 -12.83 -9.23 9.90
C THR A 99 -13.73 -8.00 9.87
N SER A 100 -13.15 -6.83 9.53
CA SER A 100 -13.89 -5.56 9.53
C SER A 100 -14.73 -5.35 8.28
N GLY A 101 -14.44 -6.09 7.22
CA GLY A 101 -15.10 -5.89 5.94
C GLY A 101 -14.40 -4.88 5.03
N LEU A 102 -13.33 -4.24 5.48
CA LEU A 102 -12.59 -3.30 4.62
C LEU A 102 -11.92 -4.02 3.46
N LEU A 103 -11.26 -5.13 3.74
CA LEU A 103 -10.56 -5.90 2.72
C LEU A 103 -11.50 -6.92 2.11
N GLU A 104 -11.60 -6.88 0.78
CA GLU A 104 -12.52 -7.71 0.02
C GLU A 104 -11.76 -8.68 -0.87
N GLY A 105 -12.44 -9.77 -1.24
CA GLY A 105 -11.91 -10.77 -2.15
C GLY A 105 -11.46 -12.02 -1.42
N ASP A 106 -11.27 -13.06 -2.22
CA ASP A 106 -10.84 -14.36 -1.71
C ASP A 106 -9.87 -14.97 -2.73
N TYR A 107 -8.91 -14.15 -3.15
CA TYR A 107 -7.97 -14.53 -4.20
C TYR A 107 -6.94 -15.53 -3.65
N ALA A 108 -6.68 -16.55 -4.46
CA ALA A 108 -5.76 -17.61 -4.06
C ALA A 108 -4.33 -17.13 -3.81
N ASP A 109 -3.93 -16.04 -4.48
CA ASP A 109 -2.59 -15.48 -4.30
C ASP A 109 -2.46 -14.63 -3.03
N GLY A 110 -3.54 -14.45 -2.27
CA GLY A 110 -3.51 -13.73 -1.01
C GLY A 110 -3.79 -12.24 -1.11
N ARG A 111 -3.98 -11.71 -2.31
CA ARG A 111 -4.29 -10.28 -2.41
C ARG A 111 -5.70 -9.99 -1.92
N ARG A 112 -5.87 -8.75 -1.45
CA ARG A 112 -7.19 -8.25 -1.04
C ARG A 112 -7.32 -6.83 -1.53
N LEU A 113 -8.56 -6.37 -1.67
CA LEU A 113 -8.87 -5.05 -2.23
C LEU A 113 -9.68 -4.23 -1.24
N ALA A 114 -9.42 -2.92 -1.23
CA ALA A 114 -10.28 -1.96 -0.55
C ALA A 114 -10.75 -0.94 -1.57
N HIS A 115 -12.02 -0.53 -1.48
CA HIS A 115 -12.64 0.38 -2.44
C HIS A 115 -13.09 1.66 -1.77
N PHE A 116 -12.87 2.80 -2.45
CA PHE A 116 -13.29 4.11 -1.94
C PHE A 116 -13.92 4.88 -3.09
N HIS A 117 -15.10 5.45 -2.86
CA HIS A 117 -15.89 6.08 -3.92
C HIS A 117 -15.96 7.60 -3.79
N ASN A 118 -15.78 8.13 -2.59
CA ASN A 118 -15.89 9.57 -2.34
C ASN A 118 -15.12 9.96 -1.08
N VAL A 119 -14.99 11.26 -0.87
CA VAL A 119 -14.22 11.81 0.26
C VAL A 119 -14.83 11.40 1.60
N ASP A 120 -16.16 11.41 1.70
CA ASP A 120 -16.82 11.03 2.96
C ASP A 120 -16.49 9.60 3.34
N GLU A 121 -16.47 8.70 2.37
CA GLU A 121 -16.10 7.31 2.62
C GLU A 121 -14.65 7.19 3.08
N VAL A 122 -13.75 7.94 2.44
CA VAL A 122 -12.34 7.97 2.84
C VAL A 122 -12.21 8.40 4.30
N GLN A 123 -12.90 9.47 4.68
CA GLN A 123 -12.83 9.99 6.04
C GLN A 123 -13.46 9.03 7.06
N SER A 124 -14.60 8.45 6.73
CA SER A 124 -15.28 7.53 7.65
C SER A 124 -14.49 6.24 7.87
N LYS A 125 -13.71 5.82 6.88
CA LYS A 125 -12.92 4.58 6.96
C LYS A 125 -11.45 4.81 7.29
N LYS A 126 -11.05 6.05 7.55
CA LYS A 126 -9.66 6.40 7.80
C LYS A 126 -9.04 5.57 8.94
N THR A 127 -9.68 5.55 10.08
CA THR A 127 -9.17 4.83 11.26
C THR A 127 -9.08 3.33 10.98
N LEU A 128 -10.09 2.79 10.29
CA LEU A 128 -10.11 1.39 9.93
C LEU A 128 -8.97 1.03 8.98
N LEU A 129 -8.76 1.86 7.96
CA LEU A 129 -7.66 1.66 7.01
C LEU A 129 -6.32 1.66 7.73
N GLN A 130 -6.11 2.63 8.62
CA GLN A 130 -4.87 2.71 9.38
C GLN A 130 -4.67 1.49 10.29
N SER A 131 -5.76 1.00 10.88
CA SER A 131 -5.71 -0.20 11.72
C SER A 131 -5.28 -1.42 10.90
N VAL A 132 -5.84 -1.58 9.71
CA VAL A 132 -5.49 -2.69 8.82
C VAL A 132 -4.02 -2.61 8.41
N ILE A 133 -3.53 -1.42 8.08
CA ILE A 133 -2.13 -1.25 7.71
C ILE A 133 -1.22 -1.61 8.89
N ARG A 134 -1.56 -1.18 10.11
CA ARG A 134 -0.75 -1.52 11.29
C ARG A 134 -0.72 -3.02 11.54
N LYS A 135 -1.85 -3.69 11.38
CA LYS A 135 -1.90 -5.15 11.50
C LYS A 135 -1.01 -5.82 10.46
N TRP A 136 -1.03 -5.30 9.23
CA TRP A 136 -0.17 -5.82 8.18
C TRP A 136 1.30 -5.69 8.58
N LEU A 137 1.69 -4.52 9.09
CA LEU A 137 3.07 -4.27 9.55
C LEU A 137 3.48 -5.25 10.66
N GLU A 138 2.56 -5.64 11.53
CA GLU A 138 2.83 -6.60 12.58
C GLU A 138 3.14 -8.00 12.05
N THR A 139 2.73 -8.31 10.83
CA THR A 139 2.99 -9.63 10.22
C THR A 139 4.36 -9.74 9.59
N LEU A 140 5.11 -8.63 9.50
CA LEU A 140 6.39 -8.63 8.82
C LEU A 140 7.52 -9.26 9.63
N ASP A 141 8.47 -9.84 8.91
CA ASP A 141 9.73 -10.33 9.47
C ASP A 141 10.68 -9.14 9.58
N ARG A 142 10.39 -8.23 10.49
CA ARG A 142 11.24 -7.08 10.74
C ARG A 142 12.44 -7.47 11.59
N LYS A 143 13.50 -6.78 11.33
CA LYS A 143 14.73 -6.96 12.09
C LYS A 143 14.71 -6.18 13.40
#